data_6561e597ba44afecfff069b3faecec73
#
_entry.id   6561e597ba44afecfff069b3faecec73
#
_cell.length_a   1.000
_cell.length_b   1.000
_cell.length_c   1.000
_cell.angle_alpha   90.00
_cell.angle_beta   90.00
_cell.angle_gamma   90.00
#
_symmetry.space_group_name_H-M   'P 1'
#
loop_
_entity.id
_entity.type
_entity.pdbx_description
1 polymer ?
#
loop_
_entity_poly.entity_id
_entity_poly.type
_entity_poly.pdbx_seq_one_letter_code
_entity_poly.pdbx_strand_id
1 'polypeptide(L)'
;MKDPFTRGKAWFIYAKLEREFIETTSYVALESVHEKVWSEKFGELLIRIGSSVGSYFNLMVNSNSLDEEKSITKLRKEIETKRQKNSNWSPTITDFRKAFEPIFRLSNTQVEASYGLTYYGILTPFKDFNSKTPSWWDAHNKLKHEFFEKLEERAILQNTINALSGLFLLNIFHKENQQYLIRHNNVIFSEGVGATEFATGSIIERFLRPSFIGVPKDITFKFYARTQLFNHVLRVDKNITTQQYYSISH
;
A
#
# COMPACT_ATOMS: atom_id res chain seq x y z
N MET A 1 4.03 3.35 -24.22
CA MET A 1 4.06 4.30 -23.09
C MET A 1 5.02 3.75 -22.06
N LYS A 2 6.02 4.51 -21.56
CA LYS A 2 6.94 3.98 -20.54
C LYS A 2 6.17 3.88 -19.23
N ASP A 3 6.10 2.67 -18.67
CA ASP A 3 5.40 2.40 -17.41
C ASP A 3 5.94 3.32 -16.30
N PRO A 4 5.08 4.11 -15.66
CA PRO A 4 5.49 5.03 -14.59
C PRO A 4 6.04 4.31 -13.35
N PHE A 5 5.76 3.02 -13.20
CA PHE A 5 6.25 2.22 -12.06
C PHE A 5 7.68 1.75 -12.24
N THR A 6 8.15 1.51 -13.46
CA THR A 6 9.51 1.02 -13.73
C THR A 6 10.62 1.92 -13.19
N ARG A 7 10.31 3.08 -12.66
CA ARG A 7 11.28 4.07 -12.18
C ARG A 7 11.11 4.45 -10.71
N GLY A 8 10.32 3.72 -9.93
CA GLY A 8 10.16 4.00 -8.50
C GLY A 8 9.46 5.32 -8.15
N LYS A 9 8.80 5.97 -9.12
CA LYS A 9 8.13 7.26 -8.86
C LYS A 9 7.09 7.19 -7.75
N ALA A 10 6.31 6.11 -7.74
CA ALA A 10 5.29 5.91 -6.73
C ALA A 10 5.90 5.74 -5.33
N TRP A 11 6.99 4.96 -5.25
CA TRP A 11 7.74 4.81 -4.01
C TRP A 11 8.38 6.12 -3.57
N PHE A 12 8.94 6.90 -4.48
CA PHE A 12 9.52 8.20 -4.17
C PHE A 12 8.48 9.16 -3.57
N ILE A 13 7.26 9.20 -4.12
CA ILE A 13 6.16 10.00 -3.58
C ILE A 13 5.80 9.51 -2.18
N TYR A 14 5.65 8.20 -1.99
CA TYR A 14 5.38 7.61 -0.68
C TYR A 14 6.48 7.97 0.34
N ALA A 15 7.75 7.75 0.02
CA ALA A 15 8.87 8.02 0.91
C ALA A 15 8.97 9.51 1.30
N LYS A 16 8.60 10.41 0.39
CA LYS A 16 8.51 11.85 0.70
C LYS A 16 7.39 12.12 1.70
N LEU A 17 6.21 11.55 1.50
CA LEU A 17 5.06 11.73 2.40
C LEU A 17 5.33 11.10 3.77
N GLU A 18 5.99 9.94 3.81
CA GLU A 18 6.42 9.31 5.07
C GLU A 18 7.37 10.21 5.85
N ARG A 19 8.38 10.77 5.21
CA ARG A 19 9.32 11.69 5.86
C ARG A 19 8.62 12.94 6.40
N GLU A 20 7.74 13.56 5.61
CA GLU A 20 6.97 14.71 6.06
C GLU A 20 6.03 14.37 7.23
N PHE A 21 5.49 13.15 7.27
CA PHE A 21 4.72 12.67 8.41
C PHE A 21 5.61 12.47 9.65
N ILE A 22 6.79 11.87 9.49
CA ILE A 22 7.75 11.68 10.59
C ILE A 22 8.16 13.02 11.19
N GLU A 23 8.34 14.07 10.39
CA GLU A 23 8.65 15.40 10.90
C GLU A 23 7.59 15.91 11.89
N THR A 24 6.30 15.51 11.71
CA THR A 24 5.24 15.89 12.65
C THR A 24 5.38 15.23 14.01
N THR A 25 6.08 14.09 14.10
CA THR A 25 6.29 13.39 15.39
C THR A 25 7.18 14.14 16.36
N SER A 26 7.88 15.18 15.89
CA SER A 26 8.63 16.10 16.74
C SER A 26 7.70 16.99 17.59
N TYR A 27 6.42 17.12 17.21
CA TYR A 27 5.43 17.95 17.87
C TYR A 27 4.28 17.14 18.48
N VAL A 28 3.94 16.02 17.85
CA VAL A 28 2.88 15.10 18.31
C VAL A 28 3.48 13.70 18.36
N ALA A 29 3.71 13.19 19.57
CA ALA A 29 4.28 11.85 19.73
C ALA A 29 3.40 10.81 19.05
N LEU A 30 4.05 9.83 18.40
CA LEU A 30 3.38 8.74 17.69
C LEU A 30 2.90 7.69 18.70
N GLU A 31 1.80 7.99 19.38
CA GLU A 31 1.19 7.17 20.42
C GLU A 31 -0.33 7.10 20.23
N SER A 32 -0.93 5.98 20.62
CA SER A 32 -2.38 5.77 20.48
C SER A 32 -3.22 6.79 21.27
N VAL A 33 -2.69 7.32 22.37
CA VAL A 33 -3.36 8.38 23.16
C VAL A 33 -3.54 9.68 22.35
N HIS A 34 -2.72 9.89 21.32
CA HIS A 34 -2.76 11.07 20.46
C HIS A 34 -3.56 10.87 19.16
N GLU A 35 -4.25 9.76 18.99
CA GLU A 35 -5.00 9.43 17.75
C GLU A 35 -5.95 10.54 17.30
N LYS A 36 -6.55 11.27 18.25
CA LYS A 36 -7.50 12.36 18.00
C LYS A 36 -6.86 13.75 17.94
N VAL A 37 -5.57 13.84 18.15
CA VAL A 37 -4.88 15.13 17.98
C VAL A 37 -4.96 15.54 16.52
N TRP A 38 -5.43 16.75 16.30
CA TRP A 38 -5.54 17.32 14.96
C TRP A 38 -4.48 18.39 14.70
N SER A 39 -4.16 18.58 13.43
CA SER A 39 -3.35 19.71 12.98
C SER A 39 -3.61 20.01 11.51
N GLU A 40 -3.37 21.25 11.10
CA GLU A 40 -3.40 21.65 9.69
C GLU A 40 -2.47 20.77 8.85
N LYS A 41 -1.28 20.45 9.38
CA LYS A 41 -0.32 19.59 8.70
C LYS A 41 -0.83 18.19 8.44
N PHE A 42 -1.59 17.59 9.37
CA PHE A 42 -2.25 16.32 9.14
C PHE A 42 -3.31 16.43 8.04
N GLY A 43 -4.04 17.54 7.98
CA GLY A 43 -5.02 17.80 6.92
C GLY A 43 -4.38 17.87 5.55
N GLU A 44 -3.32 18.66 5.40
CA GLU A 44 -2.54 18.74 4.15
C GLU A 44 -1.99 17.38 3.71
N LEU A 45 -1.36 16.65 4.65
CA LEU A 45 -0.83 15.33 4.38
C LEU A 45 -1.93 14.36 3.95
N LEU A 46 -3.07 14.34 4.66
CA LEU A 46 -4.18 13.44 4.35
C LEU A 46 -4.76 13.70 2.96
N ILE A 47 -4.89 14.96 2.54
CA ILE A 47 -5.33 15.32 1.19
C ILE A 47 -4.35 14.80 0.14
N ARG A 48 -3.05 15.01 0.34
CA ARG A 48 -2.00 14.57 -0.59
C ARG A 48 -1.89 13.05 -0.65
N ILE A 49 -1.94 12.38 0.50
CA ILE A 49 -1.90 10.91 0.59
C ILE A 49 -3.13 10.31 -0.10
N GLY A 50 -4.34 10.77 0.22
CA GLY A 50 -5.57 10.26 -0.39
C GLY A 50 -5.59 10.45 -1.90
N SER A 51 -5.16 11.62 -2.40
CA SER A 51 -5.00 11.88 -3.83
C SER A 51 -3.99 10.92 -4.49
N SER A 52 -2.88 10.61 -3.77
CA SER A 52 -1.87 9.65 -4.23
C SER A 52 -2.43 8.24 -4.27
N VAL A 53 -3.22 7.82 -3.28
CA VAL A 53 -3.89 6.50 -3.26
C VAL A 53 -4.85 6.36 -4.45
N GLY A 54 -5.70 7.37 -4.71
CA GLY A 54 -6.60 7.35 -5.85
C GLY A 54 -5.86 7.26 -7.19
N SER A 55 -4.79 8.04 -7.35
CA SER A 55 -3.92 7.98 -8.52
C SER A 55 -3.24 6.62 -8.66
N TYR A 56 -2.82 6.02 -7.54
CA TYR A 56 -2.17 4.72 -7.51
C TYR A 56 -3.12 3.59 -7.95
N PHE A 57 -4.35 3.58 -7.45
CA PHE A 57 -5.36 2.64 -7.93
C PHE A 57 -5.60 2.76 -9.44
N ASN A 58 -5.70 3.98 -9.96
CA ASN A 58 -5.83 4.19 -11.40
C ASN A 58 -4.62 3.64 -12.19
N LEU A 59 -3.41 3.82 -11.68
CA LEU A 59 -2.21 3.26 -12.29
C LEU A 59 -2.24 1.73 -12.28
N MET A 60 -2.58 1.11 -11.16
CA MET A 60 -2.67 -0.34 -11.04
C MET A 60 -3.74 -0.94 -11.99
N VAL A 61 -4.87 -0.27 -12.16
CA VAL A 61 -5.90 -0.69 -13.15
C VAL A 61 -5.31 -0.76 -14.56
N ASN A 62 -4.39 0.14 -14.91
CA ASN A 62 -3.79 0.20 -16.24
C ASN A 62 -2.47 -0.58 -16.38
N SER A 63 -2.05 -1.28 -15.33
CA SER A 63 -0.82 -2.07 -15.35
C SER A 63 -1.04 -3.43 -16.01
N ASN A 64 -0.08 -3.84 -16.86
CA ASN A 64 -0.11 -5.16 -17.51
C ASN A 64 0.08 -6.31 -16.52
N SER A 65 0.66 -6.06 -15.36
CA SER A 65 0.88 -7.08 -14.33
C SER A 65 -0.42 -7.66 -13.74
N LEU A 66 -1.56 -7.04 -14.02
CA LEU A 66 -2.89 -7.44 -13.56
C LEU A 66 -3.84 -7.83 -14.72
N ASP A 67 -3.31 -8.10 -15.92
CA ASP A 67 -4.13 -8.41 -17.11
C ASP A 67 -4.93 -9.70 -16.98
N GLU A 68 -4.42 -10.67 -16.22
CA GLU A 68 -5.08 -11.96 -15.99
C GLU A 68 -6.21 -11.87 -14.93
N GLU A 69 -6.29 -10.76 -14.21
CA GLU A 69 -7.25 -10.58 -13.13
C GLU A 69 -8.64 -10.19 -13.67
N LYS A 70 -9.62 -11.10 -13.54
CA LYS A 70 -10.98 -10.91 -14.05
C LYS A 70 -11.65 -9.62 -13.51
N SER A 71 -11.43 -9.29 -12.24
CA SER A 71 -12.01 -8.09 -11.62
C SER A 71 -11.43 -6.81 -12.21
N ILE A 72 -10.14 -6.78 -12.51
CA ILE A 72 -9.46 -5.65 -13.18
C ILE A 72 -9.94 -5.51 -14.63
N THR A 73 -9.98 -6.62 -15.38
CA THR A 73 -10.47 -6.62 -16.76
C THR A 73 -11.91 -6.13 -16.85
N LYS A 74 -12.77 -6.51 -15.88
CA LYS A 74 -14.14 -6.00 -15.77
C LYS A 74 -14.16 -4.48 -15.54
N LEU A 75 -13.36 -3.98 -14.58
CA LEU A 75 -13.29 -2.55 -14.30
C LEU A 75 -12.79 -1.75 -15.51
N ARG A 76 -11.79 -2.24 -16.24
CA ARG A 76 -11.29 -1.58 -17.48
C ARG A 76 -12.40 -1.42 -18.51
N LYS A 77 -13.18 -2.47 -18.76
CA LYS A 77 -14.34 -2.42 -19.69
C LYS A 77 -15.39 -1.43 -19.23
N GLU A 78 -15.67 -1.37 -17.91
CA GLU A 78 -16.60 -0.37 -17.36
C GLU A 78 -16.08 1.06 -17.54
N ILE A 79 -14.80 1.30 -17.32
CA ILE A 79 -14.14 2.60 -17.53
C ILE A 79 -14.30 3.02 -19.00
N GLU A 80 -13.97 2.13 -19.93
CA GLU A 80 -14.07 2.40 -21.36
C GLU A 80 -15.49 2.76 -21.76
N THR A 81 -16.47 1.92 -21.39
CA THR A 81 -17.89 2.13 -21.70
C THR A 81 -18.43 3.46 -21.13
N LYS A 82 -18.06 3.78 -19.87
CA LYS A 82 -18.55 4.99 -19.21
C LYS A 82 -17.87 6.25 -19.79
N ARG A 83 -16.60 6.17 -20.18
CA ARG A 83 -15.87 7.27 -20.81
C ARG A 83 -16.33 7.57 -22.24
N GLN A 84 -16.84 6.58 -22.96
CA GLN A 84 -17.51 6.82 -24.25
C GLN A 84 -18.76 7.72 -24.10
N LYS A 85 -19.46 7.64 -22.96
CA LYS A 85 -20.64 8.45 -22.65
C LYS A 85 -20.29 9.79 -21.97
N ASN A 86 -19.26 9.78 -21.14
CA ASN A 86 -18.75 10.94 -20.40
C ASN A 86 -17.24 10.84 -20.29
N SER A 87 -16.53 11.59 -21.11
CA SER A 87 -15.05 11.56 -21.18
C SER A 87 -14.36 11.86 -19.84
N ASN A 88 -15.02 12.61 -18.95
CA ASN A 88 -14.49 13.01 -17.64
C ASN A 88 -14.81 11.99 -16.54
N TRP A 89 -15.48 10.87 -16.85
CA TRP A 89 -15.80 9.88 -15.84
C TRP A 89 -14.55 9.21 -15.30
N SER A 90 -14.48 9.07 -13.97
CA SER A 90 -13.38 8.41 -13.26
C SER A 90 -13.93 7.38 -12.26
N PRO A 91 -13.22 6.26 -12.06
CA PRO A 91 -13.59 5.28 -11.05
C PRO A 91 -13.63 5.89 -9.65
N THR A 92 -14.56 5.42 -8.86
CA THR A 92 -14.68 5.76 -7.43
C THR A 92 -13.94 4.75 -6.57
N ILE A 93 -13.79 5.05 -5.28
CA ILE A 93 -13.22 4.10 -4.30
C ILE A 93 -14.01 2.79 -4.24
N THR A 94 -15.31 2.84 -4.50
CA THR A 94 -16.17 1.65 -4.56
C THR A 94 -15.87 0.78 -5.78
N ASP A 95 -15.53 1.38 -6.92
CA ASP A 95 -15.13 0.64 -8.12
C ASP A 95 -13.76 -0.03 -7.89
N PHE A 96 -12.82 0.68 -7.27
CA PHE A 96 -11.54 0.12 -6.87
C PHE A 96 -11.68 -1.02 -5.86
N ARG A 97 -12.55 -0.87 -4.86
CA ARG A 97 -12.86 -1.94 -3.92
C ARG A 97 -13.26 -3.23 -4.63
N LYS A 98 -14.24 -3.16 -5.53
CA LYS A 98 -14.73 -4.32 -6.28
C LYS A 98 -13.63 -4.99 -7.12
N ALA A 99 -12.67 -4.20 -7.58
CA ALA A 99 -11.59 -4.68 -8.43
C ALA A 99 -10.42 -5.26 -7.63
N PHE A 100 -10.01 -4.63 -6.54
CA PHE A 100 -8.76 -4.95 -5.84
C PHE A 100 -8.94 -5.82 -4.59
N GLU A 101 -10.11 -5.74 -3.92
CA GLU A 101 -10.36 -6.57 -2.72
C GLU A 101 -10.28 -8.07 -3.00
N PRO A 102 -10.82 -8.62 -4.11
CA PRO A 102 -10.69 -10.03 -4.44
C PRO A 102 -9.25 -10.51 -4.64
N ILE A 103 -8.36 -9.59 -5.06
CA ILE A 103 -6.96 -9.89 -5.39
C ILE A 103 -6.08 -9.79 -4.15
N PHE A 104 -6.18 -8.67 -3.42
CA PHE A 104 -5.21 -8.31 -2.37
C PHE A 104 -5.76 -8.50 -0.96
N ARG A 105 -7.06 -8.74 -0.78
CA ARG A 105 -7.72 -8.87 0.53
C ARG A 105 -7.36 -7.71 1.47
N LEU A 106 -7.38 -6.51 0.93
CA LEU A 106 -6.96 -5.29 1.63
C LEU A 106 -7.69 -5.09 2.97
N SER A 107 -8.95 -5.53 3.06
CA SER A 107 -9.76 -5.43 4.29
C SER A 107 -9.16 -6.17 5.49
N ASN A 108 -8.36 -7.21 5.24
CA ASN A 108 -7.73 -8.04 6.25
C ASN A 108 -6.23 -7.77 6.41
N THR A 109 -5.70 -6.85 5.61
CA THR A 109 -4.27 -6.59 5.58
C THR A 109 -3.87 -5.66 6.71
N GLN A 110 -2.87 -6.07 7.48
CA GLN A 110 -2.35 -5.35 8.63
C GLN A 110 -0.95 -4.81 8.36
N VAL A 111 -0.64 -3.69 8.99
CA VAL A 111 0.67 -3.03 8.96
C VAL A 111 1.07 -2.71 10.39
N GLU A 112 2.26 -3.10 10.78
CA GLU A 112 2.86 -2.66 12.03
C GLU A 112 3.43 -1.25 11.87
N ALA A 113 3.12 -0.36 12.80
CA ALA A 113 3.62 1.01 12.82
C ALA A 113 4.47 1.26 14.07
N SER A 114 5.70 1.75 13.85
CA SER A 114 6.63 2.12 14.91
C SER A 114 7.61 3.18 14.41
N TYR A 115 8.10 4.04 15.30
CA TYR A 115 9.13 5.01 14.96
C TYR A 115 10.11 5.20 16.13
N GLY A 116 11.40 5.05 15.85
CA GLY A 116 12.42 5.06 16.88
C GLY A 116 12.20 3.93 17.90
N LEU A 117 12.01 4.29 19.16
CA LEU A 117 11.67 3.35 20.24
C LEU A 117 10.18 3.27 20.54
N THR A 118 9.34 4.02 19.82
CA THR A 118 7.90 4.09 20.05
C THR A 118 7.18 3.10 19.15
N TYR A 119 6.45 2.19 19.75
CA TYR A 119 5.53 1.29 19.08
C TYR A 119 4.13 1.89 19.08
N TYR A 120 3.59 2.19 17.90
CA TYR A 120 2.23 2.74 17.79
C TYR A 120 1.18 1.64 17.82
N GLY A 121 1.41 0.54 17.13
CA GLY A 121 0.49 -0.58 17.07
C GLY A 121 0.32 -1.17 15.67
N ILE A 122 -0.70 -2.01 15.56
CA ILE A 122 -1.09 -2.66 14.32
C ILE A 122 -2.22 -1.86 13.67
N LEU A 123 -2.02 -1.45 12.43
CA LEU A 123 -2.99 -0.73 11.61
C LEU A 123 -3.64 -1.68 10.61
N THR A 124 -4.94 -1.48 10.37
CA THR A 124 -5.67 -2.12 9.27
C THR A 124 -6.25 -1.01 8.40
N PRO A 125 -5.45 -0.40 7.51
CA PRO A 125 -5.83 0.85 6.84
C PRO A 125 -7.06 0.72 5.95
N PHE A 126 -7.33 -0.48 5.45
CA PHE A 126 -8.49 -0.80 4.63
C PHE A 126 -9.53 -1.65 5.39
N LYS A 127 -9.56 -1.55 6.73
CA LYS A 127 -10.56 -2.28 7.53
C LYS A 127 -11.97 -2.12 6.93
N ASP A 128 -12.68 -3.24 6.83
CA ASP A 128 -14.03 -3.32 6.23
C ASP A 128 -14.10 -2.92 4.74
N PHE A 129 -12.98 -2.82 4.02
CA PHE A 129 -12.98 -2.43 2.61
C PHE A 129 -13.77 -3.38 1.71
N ASN A 130 -14.01 -4.61 2.13
CA ASN A 130 -14.92 -5.54 1.47
C ASN A 130 -16.39 -5.04 1.40
N SER A 131 -16.79 -4.17 2.31
CA SER A 131 -18.17 -3.67 2.44
C SER A 131 -18.30 -2.15 2.52
N LYS A 132 -17.32 -1.46 3.13
CA LYS A 132 -17.37 -0.03 3.42
C LYS A 132 -16.17 0.72 2.84
N THR A 133 -16.30 2.02 2.72
CA THR A 133 -15.19 2.94 2.46
C THR A 133 -14.38 3.13 3.74
N PRO A 134 -13.04 3.11 3.70
CA PRO A 134 -12.21 3.39 4.86
C PRO A 134 -12.49 4.77 5.44
N SER A 135 -12.47 4.90 6.78
CA SER A 135 -12.78 6.16 7.47
C SER A 135 -11.84 7.31 7.06
N TRP A 136 -10.55 7.02 6.87
CA TRP A 136 -9.57 8.01 6.42
C TRP A 136 -9.83 8.50 4.98
N TRP A 137 -10.45 7.66 4.11
CA TRP A 137 -10.85 8.07 2.76
C TRP A 137 -12.04 9.02 2.79
N ASP A 138 -13.03 8.77 3.67
CA ASP A 138 -14.12 9.71 3.93
C ASP A 138 -13.57 11.04 4.47
N ALA A 139 -12.64 10.98 5.43
CA ALA A 139 -11.95 12.14 5.96
C ALA A 139 -11.20 12.94 4.88
N HIS A 140 -10.44 12.24 4.01
CA HIS A 140 -9.78 12.87 2.86
C HIS A 140 -10.77 13.61 1.95
N ASN A 141 -11.89 12.97 1.59
CA ASN A 141 -12.88 13.59 0.72
C ASN A 141 -13.51 14.83 1.36
N LYS A 142 -13.85 14.76 2.64
CA LYS A 142 -14.41 15.91 3.37
C LYS A 142 -13.42 17.07 3.46
N LEU A 143 -12.16 16.80 3.82
CA LEU A 143 -11.13 17.84 3.85
C LEU A 143 -10.88 18.47 2.47
N LYS A 144 -10.95 17.67 1.41
CA LYS A 144 -10.75 18.17 0.05
C LYS A 144 -11.81 19.21 -0.36
N HIS A 145 -13.04 19.10 0.16
CA HIS A 145 -14.16 19.94 -0.21
C HIS A 145 -14.53 20.98 0.86
N GLU A 146 -14.27 20.70 2.13
CA GLU A 146 -14.71 21.46 3.31
C GLU A 146 -13.55 21.61 4.28
N PHE A 147 -12.36 22.08 3.81
CA PHE A 147 -11.13 22.02 4.58
C PHE A 147 -11.24 22.70 5.95
N PHE A 148 -11.64 23.95 5.99
CA PHE A 148 -11.69 24.72 7.22
C PHE A 148 -12.77 24.21 8.19
N GLU A 149 -13.93 23.80 7.68
CA GLU A 149 -15.06 23.33 8.49
C GLU A 149 -14.82 21.94 9.07
N LYS A 150 -13.98 21.14 8.42
CA LYS A 150 -13.71 19.74 8.79
C LYS A 150 -12.33 19.49 9.37
N LEU A 151 -11.52 20.52 9.51
CA LEU A 151 -10.12 20.38 9.91
C LEU A 151 -9.98 19.67 11.26
N GLU A 152 -10.61 20.19 12.32
CA GLU A 152 -10.51 19.63 13.67
C GLU A 152 -11.05 18.21 13.80
N GLU A 153 -12.11 17.91 13.04
CA GLU A 153 -12.78 16.61 13.10
C GLU A 153 -12.03 15.54 12.29
N ARG A 154 -11.42 15.92 11.17
CA ARG A 154 -10.92 14.97 10.16
C ARG A 154 -9.40 14.96 9.99
N ALA A 155 -8.72 16.08 10.25
CA ALA A 155 -7.27 16.19 10.11
C ALA A 155 -6.53 15.65 11.34
N ILE A 156 -6.88 14.45 11.77
CA ILE A 156 -6.35 13.80 12.98
C ILE A 156 -5.24 12.81 12.65
N LEU A 157 -4.36 12.58 13.65
CA LEU A 157 -3.25 11.63 13.55
C LEU A 157 -3.71 10.27 13.02
N GLN A 158 -4.78 9.70 13.59
CA GLN A 158 -5.30 8.39 13.21
C GLN A 158 -5.66 8.29 11.72
N ASN A 159 -6.35 9.29 11.17
CA ASN A 159 -6.71 9.28 9.74
C ASN A 159 -5.49 9.38 8.86
N THR A 160 -4.51 10.22 9.23
CA THR A 160 -3.31 10.46 8.44
C THR A 160 -2.41 9.25 8.41
N ILE A 161 -2.17 8.60 9.56
CA ILE A 161 -1.32 7.39 9.60
C ILE A 161 -1.98 6.20 8.90
N ASN A 162 -3.31 6.03 9.03
CA ASN A 162 -4.02 4.99 8.30
C ASN A 162 -3.99 5.22 6.79
N ALA A 163 -4.15 6.46 6.33
CA ALA A 163 -4.02 6.77 4.90
C ALA A 163 -2.61 6.47 4.38
N LEU A 164 -1.58 6.86 5.15
CA LEU A 164 -0.18 6.65 4.77
C LEU A 164 0.18 5.16 4.74
N SER A 165 -0.28 4.37 5.73
CA SER A 165 -0.11 2.92 5.73
C SER A 165 -0.86 2.24 4.58
N GLY A 166 -2.01 2.77 4.18
CA GLY A 166 -2.73 2.34 2.98
C GLY A 166 -1.92 2.57 1.70
N LEU A 167 -1.32 3.74 1.56
CA LEU A 167 -0.43 4.03 0.42
C LEU A 167 0.83 3.14 0.42
N PHE A 168 1.39 2.86 1.60
CA PHE A 168 2.48 1.90 1.75
C PHE A 168 2.09 0.52 1.23
N LEU A 169 0.94 -0.04 1.65
CA LEU A 169 0.47 -1.34 1.20
C LEU A 169 0.31 -1.41 -0.32
N LEU A 170 -0.27 -0.40 -0.94
CA LEU A 170 -0.43 -0.39 -2.39
C LEU A 170 0.93 -0.42 -3.10
N ASN A 171 1.93 0.27 -2.56
CA ASN A 171 3.29 0.25 -3.09
C ASN A 171 3.94 -1.13 -3.02
N ILE A 172 3.77 -1.84 -1.91
CA ILE A 172 4.39 -3.16 -1.75
C ILE A 172 3.62 -4.29 -2.43
N PHE A 173 2.33 -4.13 -2.71
CA PHE A 173 1.54 -5.15 -3.40
C PHE A 173 1.66 -5.08 -4.92
N HIS A 174 2.04 -3.94 -5.47
CA HIS A 174 2.18 -3.81 -6.91
C HIS A 174 3.47 -4.46 -7.41
N LYS A 175 3.34 -5.51 -8.21
CA LYS A 175 4.43 -6.37 -8.67
C LYS A 175 5.61 -5.60 -9.31
N GLU A 176 5.29 -4.62 -10.13
CA GLU A 176 6.33 -3.84 -10.83
C GLU A 176 7.10 -2.95 -9.86
N ASN A 177 6.40 -2.40 -8.86
CA ASN A 177 7.04 -1.62 -7.81
C ASN A 177 7.86 -2.50 -6.87
N GLN A 178 7.41 -3.74 -6.58
CA GLN A 178 8.19 -4.71 -5.81
C GLN A 178 9.55 -4.98 -6.44
N GLN A 179 9.61 -5.17 -7.74
CA GLN A 179 10.89 -5.35 -8.45
C GLN A 179 11.83 -4.16 -8.25
N TYR A 180 11.29 -2.95 -8.26
CA TYR A 180 12.06 -1.74 -7.96
C TYR A 180 12.55 -1.74 -6.50
N LEU A 181 11.68 -2.02 -5.54
CA LEU A 181 12.01 -2.03 -4.11
C LEU A 181 13.10 -3.05 -3.79
N ILE A 182 13.03 -4.23 -4.39
CA ILE A 182 14.01 -5.28 -4.26
C ILE A 182 15.37 -4.84 -4.79
N ARG A 183 15.41 -4.29 -6.00
CA ARG A 183 16.65 -3.83 -6.65
C ARG A 183 17.37 -2.72 -5.90
N HIS A 184 16.63 -1.92 -5.15
CA HIS A 184 17.15 -0.76 -4.43
C HIS A 184 17.25 -0.96 -2.92
N ASN A 185 17.17 -2.23 -2.45
CA ASN A 185 17.26 -2.61 -1.04
C ASN A 185 16.25 -1.87 -0.12
N ASN A 186 15.11 -1.46 -0.67
CA ASN A 186 14.03 -0.84 0.11
C ASN A 186 13.07 -1.86 0.74
N VAL A 187 13.32 -3.15 0.51
CA VAL A 187 12.61 -4.25 1.14
C VAL A 187 13.65 -5.12 1.81
N ILE A 188 13.51 -5.35 3.11
CA ILE A 188 14.45 -6.14 3.92
C ILE A 188 13.84 -7.51 4.14
N PHE A 189 14.69 -8.51 4.08
CA PHE A 189 14.32 -9.90 4.20
C PHE A 189 15.00 -10.53 5.39
N SER A 190 14.25 -11.29 6.15
CA SER A 190 14.77 -12.43 6.88
C SER A 190 13.65 -13.19 7.56
N GLU A 191 13.72 -14.44 7.50
CA GLU A 191 13.52 -15.55 8.41
C GLU A 191 13.29 -16.81 7.60
N GLY A 192 14.31 -17.61 7.54
CA GLY A 192 14.35 -18.96 7.03
C GLY A 192 15.71 -19.53 7.41
N VAL A 193 15.84 -20.83 7.49
CA VAL A 193 17.13 -21.49 7.70
C VAL A 193 18.07 -21.04 6.58
N GLY A 194 19.14 -20.31 6.92
CA GLY A 194 20.08 -19.73 5.95
C GLY A 194 19.92 -18.23 5.65
N ALA A 195 19.10 -17.50 6.40
CA ALA A 195 18.76 -16.09 6.15
C ALA A 195 19.92 -15.09 6.18
N THR A 196 21.05 -15.42 6.76
CA THR A 196 22.21 -14.54 6.85
C THR A 196 22.93 -14.28 5.53
N GLU A 197 22.73 -15.11 4.51
CA GLU A 197 23.33 -14.95 3.19
C GLU A 197 22.40 -14.28 2.15
N PHE A 198 21.15 -14.03 2.50
CA PHE A 198 20.09 -13.69 1.55
C PHE A 198 19.73 -12.20 1.48
N ALA A 199 20.54 -11.32 1.99
CA ALA A 199 20.28 -9.88 2.03
C ALA A 199 20.51 -9.13 0.71
N THR A 200 20.72 -9.79 -0.43
CA THR A 200 20.98 -9.12 -1.70
C THR A 200 19.84 -9.29 -2.70
N GLY A 201 19.46 -8.18 -3.35
CA GLY A 201 18.35 -8.15 -4.34
C GLY A 201 18.42 -9.22 -5.43
N SER A 202 19.63 -9.68 -5.79
CA SER A 202 19.86 -10.73 -6.79
C SER A 202 19.23 -12.08 -6.43
N ILE A 203 19.10 -12.38 -5.14
CA ILE A 203 18.57 -13.67 -4.66
C ILE A 203 17.06 -13.67 -4.76
N ILE A 204 16.42 -12.55 -4.44
CA ILE A 204 14.97 -12.41 -4.56
C ILE A 204 14.52 -12.47 -6.01
N GLU A 205 15.27 -11.87 -6.93
CA GLU A 205 15.01 -12.04 -8.37
C GLU A 205 15.07 -13.51 -8.78
N ARG A 206 15.98 -14.30 -8.18
CA ARG A 206 16.02 -15.75 -8.43
C ARG A 206 14.81 -16.48 -7.87
N PHE A 207 14.33 -16.11 -6.68
CA PHE A 207 13.12 -16.69 -6.09
C PHE A 207 11.85 -16.39 -6.88
N LEU A 208 11.77 -15.21 -7.46
CA LEU A 208 10.64 -14.78 -8.29
C LEU A 208 10.64 -15.40 -9.69
N ARG A 209 11.71 -16.13 -10.06
CA ARG A 209 11.76 -16.85 -11.34
C ARG A 209 11.12 -18.24 -11.21
N PRO A 210 10.26 -18.66 -12.18
CA PRO A 210 9.63 -19.98 -12.16
C PRO A 210 10.59 -21.18 -12.19
N SER A 211 11.85 -20.95 -12.54
CA SER A 211 12.87 -21.97 -12.81
C SER A 211 13.88 -22.20 -11.69
N PHE A 212 13.62 -21.74 -10.47
CA PHE A 212 14.57 -21.98 -9.38
C PHE A 212 14.55 -23.45 -8.92
N ILE A 213 15.54 -24.21 -9.36
CA ILE A 213 15.74 -25.61 -9.03
C ILE A 213 16.56 -25.70 -7.74
N GLY A 214 16.09 -26.45 -6.75
CA GLY A 214 16.90 -26.83 -5.58
C GLY A 214 16.43 -26.33 -4.21
N VAL A 215 15.29 -25.61 -4.11
CA VAL A 215 14.72 -25.27 -2.79
C VAL A 215 13.63 -26.30 -2.44
N PRO A 216 13.64 -26.86 -1.21
CA PRO A 216 12.61 -27.80 -0.78
C PRO A 216 11.20 -27.24 -0.93
N LYS A 217 10.24 -28.11 -1.28
CA LYS A 217 8.85 -27.71 -1.57
C LYS A 217 8.11 -27.09 -0.39
N ASP A 218 8.59 -27.33 0.81
CA ASP A 218 7.90 -27.01 2.07
C ASP A 218 8.46 -25.76 2.77
N ILE A 219 9.34 -25.00 2.11
CA ILE A 219 9.90 -23.79 2.71
C ILE A 219 9.03 -22.59 2.34
N THR A 220 8.41 -22.03 3.36
CA THR A 220 7.72 -20.74 3.27
C THR A 220 8.74 -19.64 3.61
N PHE A 221 8.96 -18.71 2.68
CA PHE A 221 9.80 -17.54 2.93
C PHE A 221 8.95 -16.39 3.43
N LYS A 222 9.39 -15.77 4.51
CA LYS A 222 8.82 -14.52 5.00
C LYS A 222 9.66 -13.37 4.47
N PHE A 223 9.01 -12.42 3.83
CA PHE A 223 9.62 -11.19 3.35
C PHE A 223 9.05 -10.02 4.16
N TYR A 224 9.92 -9.12 4.57
CA TYR A 224 9.53 -7.92 5.30
C TYR A 224 9.70 -6.72 4.40
N ALA A 225 8.61 -6.04 4.07
CA ALA A 225 8.67 -4.69 3.54
C ALA A 225 8.76 -3.74 4.73
N ARG A 226 9.88 -3.05 4.86
CA ARG A 226 10.14 -2.18 6.00
C ARG A 226 10.56 -0.80 5.56
N THR A 227 9.99 0.21 6.20
CA THR A 227 10.39 1.62 6.09
C THR A 227 10.80 2.16 7.47
N GLN A 228 10.93 3.47 7.60
CA GLN A 228 11.19 4.08 8.91
C GLN A 228 9.98 3.97 9.85
N LEU A 229 8.77 3.92 9.29
CA LEU A 229 7.52 3.96 10.04
C LEU A 229 6.77 2.63 10.01
N PHE A 230 6.81 1.89 8.90
CA PHE A 230 5.98 0.72 8.69
C PHE A 230 6.78 -0.57 8.46
N ASN A 231 6.18 -1.65 8.95
CA ASN A 231 6.65 -3.01 8.69
C ASN A 231 5.46 -3.89 8.27
N HIS A 232 5.65 -4.68 7.24
CA HIS A 232 4.64 -5.62 6.76
C HIS A 232 5.29 -6.93 6.33
N VAL A 233 4.70 -8.05 6.73
CA VAL A 233 5.18 -9.39 6.39
C VAL A 233 4.48 -9.87 5.12
N LEU A 234 5.28 -10.16 4.09
CA LEU A 234 4.82 -10.83 2.87
C LEU A 234 5.24 -12.30 2.96
N ARG A 235 4.32 -13.24 2.80
CA ARG A 235 4.65 -14.67 2.61
C ARG A 235 4.67 -14.98 1.11
N VAL A 236 5.66 -15.73 0.70
CA VAL A 236 5.71 -16.32 -0.64
C VAL A 236 5.57 -17.82 -0.50
N ASP A 237 4.45 -18.35 -0.94
CA ASP A 237 4.20 -19.79 -0.92
C ASP A 237 4.68 -20.40 -2.25
N LYS A 238 5.60 -21.35 -2.16
CA LYS A 238 6.26 -21.95 -3.33
C LYS A 238 5.35 -22.80 -4.20
N ASN A 239 4.25 -23.29 -3.65
CA ASN A 239 3.27 -24.13 -4.38
C ASN A 239 2.37 -23.34 -5.33
N ILE A 240 2.51 -22.01 -5.37
CA ILE A 240 1.71 -21.18 -6.25
C ILE A 240 2.52 -20.90 -7.50
N THR A 241 2.24 -21.68 -8.52
CA THR A 241 2.74 -21.48 -9.90
C THR A 241 2.28 -20.16 -10.53
N THR A 242 1.35 -19.49 -9.92
CA THR A 242 0.87 -18.14 -10.25
C THR A 242 1.07 -17.24 -9.04
N GLN A 243 2.04 -16.46 -9.06
CA GLN A 243 2.44 -15.20 -8.40
C GLN A 243 1.39 -14.50 -7.50
N GLN A 244 0.71 -15.23 -6.62
CA GLN A 244 -0.16 -14.61 -5.62
C GLN A 244 0.67 -14.35 -4.36
N TYR A 245 0.88 -13.08 -4.05
CA TYR A 245 1.46 -12.65 -2.79
C TYR A 245 0.35 -12.58 -1.76
N TYR A 246 0.45 -13.38 -0.71
CA TYR A 246 -0.51 -13.33 0.38
C TYR A 246 0.01 -12.45 1.49
N SER A 247 -0.79 -11.49 1.87
CA SER A 247 -0.71 -10.85 3.16
C SER A 247 -1.19 -11.82 4.22
N ILE A 248 -0.47 -11.94 5.33
CA ILE A 248 -0.90 -12.76 6.44
C ILE A 248 -1.39 -11.83 7.54
N SER A 249 -2.69 -11.92 7.79
CA SER A 249 -3.21 -11.57 9.09
C SER A 249 -2.83 -12.69 10.08
N HIS A 250 -2.25 -12.32 11.19
CA HIS A 250 -2.17 -13.20 12.37
C HIS A 250 -3.55 -13.31 12.98
#